data_faef6dd6c46d72231d0671bf508dc0bc
#
_entry.id   faef6dd6c46d72231d0671bf508dc0bc
#
_cell.length_a   1.000
_cell.length_b   1.000
_cell.length_c   1.000
_cell.angle_alpha   90.00
_cell.angle_beta   90.00
_cell.angle_gamma   90.00
#
_symmetry.space_group_name_H-M   'P 1'
#
loop_
_entity.id
_entity.type
_entity.pdbx_description
1 polymer ?
#
loop_
_entity_poly.entity_id
_entity_poly.type
_entity_poly.pdbx_seq_one_letter_code
_entity_poly.pdbx_strand_id
1 'polypeptide(L)'
;MHSLERIGRYRLERPLGTGAFATVWLAHDPELKAPVAVKVLAENWSHRLDVRERFLSEARLLRRAGSSRVVQVYDIGELPDGRPYFVMEYADGGTLAELLADGPLPVPDALLLTAEAARAAAALHEAGIVHRDIKPTNLLLHTAPDGTRRVLLADLGLAKSLAQASVLTLAAGSAGYRPPEQAEPGGSIDERADVYSLGAVGYELVTGSVPGLPGKVVPPGRLRPDLGDDVARALLRALEPDRTRRWPAAREFAAELDRLAAGPGGPARRRLDRVRGRLGAVTLTVAALAAAAVTAATVTVVLHHGGTARQARVADAHGRVSVRVPAGWDRQLRDSGWDPRALGLGAGHEPGLVVADDLAHWPELDTPVDGVFVGVGEHGDVTARVKALTHPGCHYSSSRAFTDADWHGLVRAWSGCPDGGSITESALVSAGGAGAPQVYVQLRQRGDGDATDGVLRSLRVS
;
A
#
# COMPACT_ATOMS: atom_id res chain seq x y z
N MET A 1 7.70 -1.58 27.19
CA MET A 1 8.33 -0.74 26.15
C MET A 1 8.27 0.70 26.62
N HIS A 2 9.43 1.35 26.82
CA HIS A 2 9.44 2.79 27.11
C HIS A 2 9.12 3.48 25.79
N SER A 3 8.00 4.23 25.76
CA SER A 3 7.70 5.10 24.63
C SER A 3 8.87 6.08 24.47
N LEU A 4 9.51 6.08 23.31
CA LEU A 4 10.52 7.07 22.97
C LEU A 4 9.82 8.45 22.96
N GLU A 5 10.02 9.24 23.98
CA GLU A 5 9.45 10.60 24.06
C GLU A 5 10.33 11.63 23.33
N ARG A 6 11.64 11.33 23.18
CA ARG A 6 12.62 12.22 22.56
C ARG A 6 13.70 11.45 21.80
N ILE A 7 14.19 12.06 20.74
CA ILE A 7 15.39 11.65 19.99
C ILE A 7 16.31 12.86 19.91
N GLY A 8 17.44 12.81 20.63
CA GLY A 8 18.28 14.00 20.78
C GLY A 8 17.49 15.18 21.34
N ARG A 9 17.52 16.33 20.65
CA ARG A 9 16.74 17.51 21.02
C ARG A 9 15.26 17.43 20.57
N TYR A 10 14.93 16.54 19.62
CA TYR A 10 13.62 16.45 18.99
C TYR A 10 12.59 15.77 19.89
N ARG A 11 11.48 16.43 20.21
CA ARG A 11 10.37 15.87 20.99
C ARG A 11 9.44 15.14 20.04
N LEU A 12 9.29 13.84 20.23
CA LEU A 12 8.37 13.02 19.41
C LEU A 12 6.92 13.31 19.77
N GLU A 13 6.04 13.36 18.77
CA GLU A 13 4.61 13.63 18.92
C GLU A 13 3.77 12.39 18.56
N ARG A 14 3.97 11.86 17.36
CA ARG A 14 3.26 10.67 16.88
C ARG A 14 4.02 10.02 15.73
N PRO A 15 3.81 8.73 15.47
CA PRO A 15 4.30 8.11 14.25
C PRO A 15 3.55 8.67 13.03
N LEU A 16 4.28 8.91 11.94
CA LEU A 16 3.74 9.25 10.61
C LEU A 16 3.59 8.00 9.75
N GLY A 17 4.47 7.01 9.95
CA GLY A 17 4.44 5.75 9.25
C GLY A 17 5.47 4.77 9.79
N THR A 18 5.10 3.49 9.78
CA THR A 18 5.99 2.39 10.15
C THR A 18 6.15 1.47 8.96
N GLY A 19 7.40 1.28 8.53
CA GLY A 19 7.75 0.40 7.43
C GLY A 19 8.69 -0.72 7.90
N ALA A 20 8.94 -1.71 7.03
CA ALA A 20 9.81 -2.85 7.33
C ALA A 20 11.25 -2.46 7.73
N PHE A 21 11.74 -1.28 7.36
CA PHE A 21 13.11 -0.85 7.57
C PHE A 21 13.27 0.33 8.53
N ALA A 22 12.22 1.12 8.71
CA ALA A 22 12.29 2.34 9.51
C ALA A 22 10.90 2.77 9.96
N THR A 23 10.87 3.52 11.07
CA THR A 23 9.69 4.26 11.51
C THR A 23 9.96 5.75 11.33
N VAL A 24 8.98 6.47 10.80
CA VAL A 24 9.01 7.93 10.65
C VAL A 24 8.10 8.55 11.71
N TRP A 25 8.63 9.51 12.45
CA TRP A 25 7.93 10.21 13.51
C TRP A 25 7.73 11.68 13.16
N LEU A 26 6.57 12.23 13.47
CA LEU A 26 6.42 13.67 13.64
C LEU A 26 7.08 14.06 14.95
N ALA A 27 7.93 15.08 14.90
CA ALA A 27 8.61 15.62 16.07
C ALA A 27 8.64 17.14 16.03
N HIS A 28 8.87 17.77 17.17
CA HIS A 28 9.07 19.21 17.30
C HIS A 28 10.55 19.49 17.61
N ASP A 29 11.17 20.36 16.80
CA ASP A 29 12.47 20.92 17.08
C ASP A 29 12.32 22.16 17.98
N PRO A 30 12.74 22.13 19.27
CA PRO A 30 12.57 23.24 20.20
C PRO A 30 13.47 24.43 19.88
N GLU A 31 14.58 24.24 19.16
CA GLU A 31 15.50 25.32 18.76
C GLU A 31 14.94 26.09 17.55
N LEU A 32 14.48 25.35 16.53
CA LEU A 32 13.87 25.95 15.34
C LEU A 32 12.39 26.32 15.54
N LYS A 33 11.77 25.84 16.64
CA LYS A 33 10.32 26.00 16.94
C LYS A 33 9.43 25.58 15.77
N ALA A 34 9.81 24.47 15.12
CA ALA A 34 9.17 23.98 13.91
C ALA A 34 8.93 22.46 13.97
N PRO A 35 7.88 21.95 13.29
CA PRO A 35 7.71 20.52 13.11
C PRO A 35 8.75 19.96 12.15
N VAL A 36 9.24 18.76 12.46
CA VAL A 36 10.18 17.99 11.64
C VAL A 36 9.74 16.54 11.56
N ALA A 37 10.19 15.82 10.55
CA ALA A 37 10.04 14.38 10.48
C ALA A 37 11.37 13.71 10.90
N VAL A 38 11.29 12.69 11.76
CA VAL A 38 12.47 11.93 12.22
C VAL A 38 12.31 10.48 11.75
N LYS A 39 13.18 10.04 10.84
CA LYS A 39 13.22 8.67 10.35
C LYS A 39 14.25 7.89 11.13
N VAL A 40 13.85 6.78 11.76
CA VAL A 40 14.68 5.94 12.62
C VAL A 40 14.76 4.55 12.03
N LEU A 41 15.96 3.97 11.94
CA LEU A 41 16.14 2.59 11.50
C LEU A 41 15.44 1.63 12.48
N ALA A 42 14.70 0.65 11.96
CA ALA A 42 14.03 -0.34 12.79
C ALA A 42 15.03 -1.27 13.50
N GLU A 43 14.69 -1.70 14.72
CA GLU A 43 15.60 -2.41 15.64
C GLU A 43 16.14 -3.72 15.05
N ASN A 44 15.31 -4.47 14.34
CA ASN A 44 15.68 -5.73 13.67
C ASN A 44 16.78 -5.58 12.60
N TRP A 45 17.09 -4.36 12.17
CA TRP A 45 18.16 -4.04 11.21
C TRP A 45 19.37 -3.36 11.85
N SER A 46 19.34 -3.07 13.17
CA SER A 46 20.38 -2.31 13.87
C SER A 46 21.77 -2.93 13.74
N HIS A 47 21.87 -4.26 13.72
CA HIS A 47 23.13 -5.01 13.65
C HIS A 47 23.62 -5.28 12.22
N ARG A 48 22.84 -4.92 11.19
CA ARG A 48 23.20 -5.09 9.78
C ARG A 48 23.94 -3.86 9.26
N LEU A 49 25.28 -3.93 9.22
CA LEU A 49 26.13 -2.81 8.78
C LEU A 49 25.82 -2.34 7.37
N ASP A 50 25.49 -3.26 6.47
CA ASP A 50 25.10 -2.98 5.09
C ASP A 50 23.78 -2.19 4.99
N VAL A 51 22.81 -2.48 5.87
CA VAL A 51 21.53 -1.77 5.93
C VAL A 51 21.72 -0.38 6.57
N ARG A 52 22.51 -0.29 7.64
CA ARG A 52 22.87 0.99 8.30
C ARG A 52 23.53 1.94 7.31
N GLU A 53 24.53 1.47 6.57
CA GLU A 53 25.26 2.32 5.61
C GLU A 53 24.32 2.82 4.49
N ARG A 54 23.42 1.98 3.99
CA ARG A 54 22.42 2.42 2.99
C ARG A 54 21.42 3.40 3.54
N PHE A 55 20.96 3.22 4.78
CA PHE A 55 20.09 4.16 5.47
C PHE A 55 20.74 5.55 5.58
N LEU A 56 22.01 5.60 5.98
CA LEU A 56 22.77 6.85 6.04
C LEU A 56 23.10 7.43 4.66
N SER A 57 23.35 6.56 3.66
CA SER A 57 23.56 6.98 2.27
C SER A 57 22.31 7.63 1.68
N GLU A 58 21.11 7.13 2.01
CA GLU A 58 19.86 7.77 1.63
C GLU A 58 19.80 9.22 2.11
N ALA A 59 20.06 9.46 3.40
CA ALA A 59 20.08 10.81 3.96
C ALA A 59 21.09 11.72 3.26
N ARG A 60 22.32 11.22 3.00
CA ARG A 60 23.37 11.97 2.30
C ARG A 60 23.00 12.31 0.85
N LEU A 61 22.36 11.37 0.14
CA LEU A 61 21.92 11.59 -1.24
C LEU A 61 20.77 12.57 -1.32
N LEU A 62 19.77 12.48 -0.45
CA LEU A 62 18.68 13.47 -0.36
C LEU A 62 19.23 14.87 -0.10
N ARG A 63 20.20 15.01 0.83
CA ARG A 63 20.85 16.29 1.09
C ARG A 63 21.65 16.80 -0.12
N ARG A 64 22.34 15.92 -0.85
CA ARG A 64 23.12 16.28 -2.05
C ARG A 64 22.22 16.74 -3.21
N ALA A 65 20.99 16.25 -3.29
CA ALA A 65 20.04 16.66 -4.33
C ALA A 65 19.77 18.20 -4.32
N GLY A 66 19.77 18.82 -3.14
CA GLY A 66 19.74 20.29 -2.98
C GLY A 66 18.52 20.99 -3.62
N SER A 67 17.44 20.26 -3.87
CA SER A 67 16.26 20.76 -4.56
C SER A 67 15.08 20.93 -3.60
N SER A 68 14.38 22.05 -3.71
CA SER A 68 13.14 22.30 -2.96
C SER A 68 11.98 21.36 -3.34
N ARG A 69 12.16 20.46 -4.30
CA ARG A 69 11.20 19.44 -4.73
C ARG A 69 11.48 18.06 -4.11
N VAL A 70 12.57 17.94 -3.36
CA VAL A 70 13.00 16.73 -2.67
C VAL A 70 13.05 17.04 -1.19
N VAL A 71 12.62 16.12 -0.37
CA VAL A 71 12.62 16.27 1.09
C VAL A 71 14.02 16.66 1.58
N GLN A 72 14.13 17.76 2.31
CA GLN A 72 15.40 18.27 2.83
C GLN A 72 15.79 17.52 4.09
N VAL A 73 17.04 17.03 4.16
CA VAL A 73 17.60 16.44 5.38
C VAL A 73 18.34 17.52 6.17
N TYR A 74 17.97 17.66 7.44
CA TYR A 74 18.51 18.69 8.34
C TYR A 74 19.63 18.18 9.22
N ASP A 75 19.50 16.94 9.73
CA ASP A 75 20.42 16.36 10.71
C ASP A 75 20.49 14.84 10.58
N ILE A 76 21.59 14.26 11.06
CA ILE A 76 21.83 12.81 11.14
C ILE A 76 22.41 12.51 12.53
N GLY A 77 21.89 11.51 13.21
CA GLY A 77 22.35 11.11 14.52
C GLY A 77 22.20 9.62 14.77
N GLU A 78 22.50 9.25 16.03
CA GLU A 78 22.42 7.88 16.51
C GLU A 78 21.71 7.84 17.87
N LEU A 79 20.84 6.87 18.07
CA LEU A 79 20.19 6.61 19.35
C LEU A 79 21.18 5.97 20.35
N PRO A 80 20.88 5.99 21.67
CA PRO A 80 21.71 5.31 22.67
C PRO A 80 21.89 3.79 22.43
N ASP A 81 20.94 3.16 21.75
CA ASP A 81 20.99 1.75 21.35
C ASP A 81 21.76 1.51 20.03
N GLY A 82 22.37 2.55 19.47
CA GLY A 82 23.17 2.48 18.26
C GLY A 82 22.37 2.54 16.95
N ARG A 83 21.05 2.71 16.96
CA ARG A 83 20.27 2.87 15.74
C ARG A 83 20.45 4.25 15.13
N PRO A 84 20.78 4.36 13.83
CA PRO A 84 20.86 5.65 13.18
C PRO A 84 19.46 6.24 12.96
N TYR A 85 19.39 7.56 13.01
CA TYR A 85 18.24 8.34 12.60
C TYR A 85 18.68 9.52 11.74
N PHE A 86 17.76 10.07 10.96
CA PHE A 86 17.94 11.37 10.35
C PHE A 86 16.68 12.22 10.47
N VAL A 87 16.89 13.52 10.51
CA VAL A 87 15.84 14.53 10.65
C VAL A 87 15.64 15.22 9.31
N MET A 88 14.41 15.38 8.91
CA MET A 88 14.06 15.89 7.60
C MET A 88 12.84 16.81 7.64
N GLU A 89 12.61 17.50 6.54
CA GLU A 89 11.45 18.34 6.29
C GLU A 89 10.15 17.56 6.55
N TYR A 90 9.25 18.15 7.33
CA TYR A 90 7.91 17.62 7.52
C TYR A 90 6.96 18.18 6.46
N ALA A 91 6.27 17.29 5.76
CA ALA A 91 5.24 17.63 4.80
C ALA A 91 3.86 17.53 5.48
N ASP A 92 3.12 18.63 5.50
CA ASP A 92 1.88 18.81 6.26
C ASP A 92 0.61 18.30 5.54
N GLY A 93 0.73 18.01 4.24
CA GLY A 93 -0.41 17.64 3.38
C GLY A 93 -0.61 16.12 3.18
N GLY A 94 0.16 15.27 3.90
CA GLY A 94 0.10 13.82 3.74
C GLY A 94 0.76 13.32 2.44
N THR A 95 0.34 12.16 1.96
CA THR A 95 0.88 11.47 0.78
C THR A 95 -0.10 11.47 -0.39
N LEU A 96 0.37 11.22 -1.61
CA LEU A 96 -0.55 10.95 -2.74
C LEU A 96 -1.35 9.65 -2.56
N ALA A 97 -0.84 8.69 -1.78
CA ALA A 97 -1.60 7.49 -1.45
C ALA A 97 -2.82 7.78 -0.57
N GLU A 98 -2.67 8.68 0.40
CA GLU A 98 -3.80 9.13 1.22
C GLU A 98 -4.83 9.91 0.39
N LEU A 99 -4.37 10.70 -0.58
CA LEU A 99 -5.27 11.41 -1.49
C LEU A 99 -6.06 10.46 -2.41
N LEU A 100 -5.46 9.33 -2.81
CA LEU A 100 -6.08 8.27 -3.60
C LEU A 100 -7.09 7.43 -2.81
N ALA A 101 -7.04 7.45 -1.49
CA ALA A 101 -7.99 6.70 -0.66
C ALA A 101 -9.46 7.13 -0.91
N ASP A 102 -9.67 8.37 -1.34
CA ASP A 102 -10.99 8.91 -1.73
C ASP A 102 -11.37 8.58 -3.18
N GLY A 103 -10.53 7.83 -3.91
CA GLY A 103 -10.74 7.43 -5.31
C GLY A 103 -9.90 8.21 -6.33
N PRO A 104 -10.13 7.97 -7.64
CA PRO A 104 -9.36 8.61 -8.71
C PRO A 104 -9.62 10.12 -8.77
N LEU A 105 -8.57 10.86 -9.13
CA LEU A 105 -8.63 12.32 -9.19
C LEU A 105 -9.25 12.83 -10.50
N PRO A 106 -9.73 14.09 -10.53
CA PRO A 106 -9.99 14.78 -11.78
C PRO A 106 -8.75 14.75 -12.69
N VAL A 107 -8.92 14.48 -13.99
CA VAL A 107 -7.81 14.29 -14.92
C VAL A 107 -6.79 15.44 -14.88
N PRO A 108 -7.20 16.75 -14.93
CA PRO A 108 -6.22 17.83 -14.86
C PRO A 108 -5.40 17.85 -13.57
N ASP A 109 -6.02 17.53 -12.44
CA ASP A 109 -5.35 17.52 -11.12
C ASP A 109 -4.36 16.35 -11.03
N ALA A 110 -4.76 15.16 -11.50
CA ALA A 110 -3.89 13.98 -11.59
C ALA A 110 -2.65 14.25 -12.47
N LEU A 111 -2.85 14.90 -13.63
CA LEU A 111 -1.74 15.26 -14.53
C LEU A 111 -0.80 16.28 -13.90
N LEU A 112 -1.32 17.31 -13.23
CA LEU A 112 -0.50 18.33 -12.56
C LEU A 112 0.33 17.72 -11.42
N LEU A 113 -0.26 16.88 -10.58
CA LEU A 113 0.46 16.22 -9.49
C LEU A 113 1.53 15.26 -10.04
N THR A 114 1.22 14.51 -11.11
CA THR A 114 2.21 13.65 -11.78
C THR A 114 3.34 14.47 -12.38
N ALA A 115 3.04 15.63 -12.99
CA ALA A 115 4.05 16.54 -13.54
C ALA A 115 4.95 17.14 -12.43
N GLU A 116 4.37 17.48 -11.26
CA GLU A 116 5.16 17.92 -10.09
C GLU A 116 6.09 16.80 -9.60
N ALA A 117 5.60 15.56 -9.49
CA ALA A 117 6.41 14.40 -9.13
C ALA A 117 7.53 14.15 -10.16
N ALA A 118 7.22 14.28 -11.45
CA ALA A 118 8.21 14.12 -12.52
C ALA A 118 9.31 15.22 -12.48
N ARG A 119 8.95 16.44 -12.12
CA ARG A 119 9.93 17.53 -11.88
C ARG A 119 10.80 17.27 -10.65
N ALA A 120 10.24 16.63 -9.62
CA ALA A 120 11.01 16.25 -8.44
C ALA A 120 12.02 15.13 -8.78
N ALA A 121 11.61 14.13 -9.56
CA ALA A 121 12.53 13.11 -10.06
C ALA A 121 13.60 13.69 -10.99
N ALA A 122 13.25 14.62 -11.89
CA ALA A 122 14.22 15.29 -12.75
C ALA A 122 15.30 16.02 -11.95
N ALA A 123 14.94 16.66 -10.83
CA ALA A 123 15.93 17.30 -9.96
C ALA A 123 16.91 16.31 -9.30
N LEU A 124 16.47 15.07 -8.98
CA LEU A 124 17.36 13.99 -8.55
C LEU A 124 18.28 13.54 -9.70
N HIS A 125 17.73 13.40 -10.91
CA HIS A 125 18.48 12.96 -12.09
C HIS A 125 19.60 13.97 -12.44
N GLU A 126 19.34 15.26 -12.32
CA GLU A 126 20.36 16.32 -12.48
C GLU A 126 21.51 16.20 -11.46
N ALA A 127 21.22 15.68 -10.26
CA ALA A 127 22.23 15.36 -9.25
C ALA A 127 22.90 13.98 -9.45
N GLY A 128 22.58 13.26 -10.53
CA GLY A 128 23.06 11.92 -10.83
C GLY A 128 22.46 10.82 -9.96
N ILE A 129 21.25 11.04 -9.43
CA ILE A 129 20.56 10.11 -8.51
C ILE A 129 19.30 9.58 -9.20
N VAL A 130 19.18 8.26 -9.30
CA VAL A 130 17.95 7.55 -9.70
C VAL A 130 17.22 7.09 -8.45
N HIS A 131 15.94 7.39 -8.32
CA HIS A 131 15.15 7.14 -7.10
C HIS A 131 14.82 5.66 -6.86
N ARG A 132 14.38 4.94 -7.88
CA ARG A 132 14.11 3.49 -7.92
C ARG A 132 12.91 2.97 -7.08
N ASP A 133 12.21 3.83 -6.36
CA ASP A 133 11.02 3.45 -5.55
C ASP A 133 9.95 4.57 -5.58
N ILE A 134 9.70 5.17 -6.75
CA ILE A 134 8.65 6.18 -6.90
C ILE A 134 7.29 5.47 -6.85
N LYS A 135 6.44 5.92 -5.92
CA LYS A 135 5.05 5.45 -5.72
C LYS A 135 4.28 6.48 -4.89
N PRO A 136 2.95 6.41 -4.82
CA PRO A 136 2.15 7.43 -4.13
C PRO A 136 2.51 7.66 -2.65
N THR A 137 2.97 6.63 -1.92
CA THR A 137 3.40 6.77 -0.52
C THR A 137 4.69 7.55 -0.32
N ASN A 138 5.53 7.68 -1.37
CA ASN A 138 6.80 8.41 -1.32
C ASN A 138 6.70 9.81 -1.96
N LEU A 139 5.50 10.21 -2.37
CA LEU A 139 5.17 11.52 -2.93
C LEU A 139 4.34 12.28 -1.90
N LEU A 140 4.99 13.21 -1.19
CA LEU A 140 4.40 13.95 -0.09
C LEU A 140 3.83 15.28 -0.60
N LEU A 141 2.76 15.73 0.02
CA LEU A 141 2.17 17.04 -0.23
C LEU A 141 2.62 18.02 0.85
N HIS A 142 3.16 19.14 0.45
CA HIS A 142 3.60 20.20 1.34
C HIS A 142 2.94 21.52 0.97
N THR A 143 2.50 22.28 1.99
CA THR A 143 1.96 23.62 1.81
C THR A 143 3.09 24.63 2.04
N ALA A 144 3.51 25.30 0.98
CA ALA A 144 4.53 26.35 1.08
C ALA A 144 3.99 27.57 1.86
N PRO A 145 4.86 28.45 2.40
CA PRO A 145 4.44 29.62 3.16
C PRO A 145 3.49 30.59 2.42
N ASP A 146 3.55 30.60 1.09
CA ASP A 146 2.66 31.37 0.21
C ASP A 146 1.29 30.69 -0.01
N GLY A 147 1.05 29.54 0.64
CA GLY A 147 -0.17 28.74 0.52
C GLY A 147 -0.22 27.83 -0.70
N THR A 148 0.81 27.82 -1.55
CA THR A 148 0.86 26.90 -2.70
C THR A 148 1.19 25.49 -2.24
N ARG A 149 0.50 24.50 -2.83
CA ARG A 149 0.82 23.07 -2.62
C ARG A 149 1.86 22.63 -3.63
N ARG A 150 2.84 21.86 -3.16
CA ARG A 150 3.87 21.24 -3.98
C ARG A 150 4.04 19.77 -3.61
N VAL A 151 4.49 18.98 -4.56
CA VAL A 151 4.88 17.59 -4.33
C VAL A 151 6.36 17.57 -3.93
N LEU A 152 6.65 16.87 -2.82
CA LEU A 152 7.99 16.54 -2.37
C LEU A 152 8.25 15.06 -2.59
N LEU A 153 9.39 14.73 -3.18
CA LEU A 153 9.84 13.36 -3.36
C LEU A 153 10.68 12.94 -2.15
N ALA A 154 10.30 11.84 -1.52
CA ALA A 154 10.92 11.29 -0.31
C ALA A 154 11.30 9.80 -0.51
N ASP A 155 12.12 9.26 0.39
CA ASP A 155 12.41 7.83 0.50
C ASP A 155 13.08 7.20 -0.74
N LEU A 156 14.39 7.42 -0.92
CA LEU A 156 15.18 6.71 -1.93
C LEU A 156 15.21 5.20 -1.63
N GLY A 157 14.95 4.38 -2.64
CA GLY A 157 14.82 2.92 -2.50
C GLY A 157 16.11 2.15 -2.16
N LEU A 158 17.10 2.78 -1.53
CA LEU A 158 18.44 2.19 -1.29
C LEU A 158 18.43 1.04 -0.29
N ALA A 159 17.72 1.16 0.81
CA ALA A 159 17.65 0.12 1.83
C ALA A 159 16.89 -1.14 1.34
N LYS A 160 15.90 -0.94 0.46
CA LYS A 160 15.04 -2.01 -0.07
C LYS A 160 15.75 -2.92 -1.07
N SER A 161 16.80 -2.44 -1.77
CA SER A 161 17.53 -3.23 -2.77
C SER A 161 18.26 -4.45 -2.20
N LEU A 162 18.57 -4.48 -0.89
CA LEU A 162 19.16 -5.64 -0.19
C LEU A 162 18.13 -6.69 0.24
N ALA A 163 16.97 -6.23 0.72
CA ALA A 163 15.89 -7.16 1.06
C ALA A 163 15.31 -7.86 -0.17
N GLN A 164 15.47 -7.25 -1.34
CA GLN A 164 15.08 -7.85 -2.62
C GLN A 164 16.06 -8.92 -3.11
N ALA A 165 17.34 -8.85 -2.70
CA ALA A 165 18.29 -9.95 -2.89
C ALA A 165 18.00 -11.14 -1.94
N SER A 166 17.33 -10.90 -0.83
CA SER A 166 16.75 -11.93 0.04
C SER A 166 15.29 -12.11 -0.35
N VAL A 167 14.95 -13.24 -0.93
CA VAL A 167 13.69 -13.64 -1.61
C VAL A 167 12.37 -13.40 -0.80
N LEU A 168 12.39 -12.69 0.31
CA LEU A 168 11.32 -12.70 1.33
C LEU A 168 10.50 -11.40 1.47
N THR A 169 10.77 -10.31 0.76
CA THR A 169 9.99 -9.08 0.96
C THR A 169 9.65 -8.35 -0.35
N LEU A 170 8.96 -9.01 -1.25
CA LEU A 170 8.14 -8.32 -2.24
C LEU A 170 6.86 -7.85 -1.53
N ALA A 171 6.88 -6.65 -0.99
CA ALA A 171 5.64 -5.97 -0.63
C ALA A 171 4.80 -5.86 -1.91
N ALA A 172 3.75 -6.65 -2.01
CA ALA A 172 2.91 -6.82 -3.20
C ALA A 172 2.40 -5.47 -3.77
N GLY A 173 2.23 -4.45 -2.94
CA GLY A 173 1.80 -3.10 -3.36
C GLY A 173 2.81 -2.29 -4.17
N SER A 174 4.10 -2.67 -4.24
CA SER A 174 5.11 -1.93 -5.02
C SER A 174 5.38 -2.52 -6.41
N ALA A 175 4.82 -3.69 -6.72
CA ALA A 175 5.13 -4.41 -7.97
C ALA A 175 4.65 -3.66 -9.22
N GLY A 176 3.49 -3.02 -9.18
CA GLY A 176 2.92 -2.30 -10.32
C GLY A 176 3.63 -1.00 -10.69
N TYR A 177 4.48 -0.45 -9.82
CA TYR A 177 5.27 0.76 -10.11
C TYR A 177 6.68 0.43 -10.57
N ARG A 178 7.09 -0.84 -10.51
CA ARG A 178 8.46 -1.25 -10.78
C ARG A 178 8.65 -1.56 -12.26
N PRO A 179 9.65 -0.94 -12.92
CA PRO A 179 9.96 -1.25 -14.31
C PRO A 179 10.60 -2.64 -14.46
N PRO A 180 10.48 -3.29 -15.64
CA PRO A 180 11.01 -4.62 -15.89
C PRO A 180 12.51 -4.78 -15.58
N GLU A 181 13.33 -3.82 -16.02
CA GLU A 181 14.79 -3.83 -15.84
C GLU A 181 15.22 -3.79 -14.36
N GLN A 182 14.36 -3.37 -13.48
CA GLN A 182 14.64 -3.37 -12.03
C GLN A 182 14.39 -4.75 -11.40
N ALA A 183 13.64 -5.62 -12.08
CA ALA A 183 13.42 -7.00 -11.65
C ALA A 183 14.49 -7.95 -12.19
N GLU A 184 15.25 -7.55 -13.20
CA GLU A 184 16.28 -8.38 -13.85
C GLU A 184 17.61 -8.31 -13.07
N PRO A 185 18.21 -9.46 -12.69
CA PRO A 185 19.54 -9.48 -12.09
C PRO A 185 20.59 -8.87 -13.02
N GLY A 186 21.30 -7.85 -12.56
CA GLY A 186 22.37 -7.20 -13.35
C GLY A 186 21.88 -6.19 -14.40
N GLY A 187 20.59 -5.90 -14.45
CA GLY A 187 20.02 -4.88 -15.32
C GLY A 187 20.63 -3.49 -15.04
N SER A 188 21.11 -2.82 -16.07
CA SER A 188 21.54 -1.43 -15.99
C SER A 188 20.32 -0.52 -15.79
N ILE A 189 20.23 0.13 -14.65
CA ILE A 189 19.13 1.04 -14.27
C ILE A 189 19.56 2.48 -14.55
N ASP A 190 18.82 3.17 -15.42
CA ASP A 190 18.96 4.60 -15.68
C ASP A 190 17.72 5.39 -15.22
N GLU A 191 17.69 6.69 -15.48
CA GLU A 191 16.60 7.61 -15.11
C GLU A 191 15.22 7.25 -15.68
N ARG A 192 15.18 6.43 -16.75
CA ARG A 192 13.94 5.97 -17.38
C ARG A 192 13.20 4.93 -16.53
N ALA A 193 13.87 4.34 -15.55
CA ALA A 193 13.23 3.52 -14.54
C ALA A 193 12.23 4.35 -13.71
N ASP A 194 12.63 5.56 -13.31
CA ASP A 194 11.75 6.47 -12.59
C ASP A 194 10.62 7.01 -13.48
N VAL A 195 10.87 7.19 -14.79
CA VAL A 195 9.81 7.56 -15.75
C VAL A 195 8.70 6.52 -15.80
N TYR A 196 9.05 5.23 -15.78
CA TYR A 196 8.05 4.15 -15.70
C TYR A 196 7.23 4.26 -14.41
N SER A 197 7.89 4.42 -13.27
CA SER A 197 7.22 4.54 -11.97
C SER A 197 6.30 5.77 -11.90
N LEU A 198 6.71 6.90 -12.47
CA LEU A 198 5.89 8.10 -12.62
C LEU A 198 4.68 7.86 -13.53
N GLY A 199 4.86 7.11 -14.62
CA GLY A 199 3.76 6.66 -15.48
C GLY A 199 2.73 5.84 -14.71
N ALA A 200 3.21 4.94 -13.83
CA ALA A 200 2.35 4.12 -12.98
C ALA A 200 1.59 4.96 -11.94
N VAL A 201 2.25 5.94 -11.33
CA VAL A 201 1.59 6.91 -10.43
C VAL A 201 0.50 7.70 -11.18
N GLY A 202 0.82 8.27 -12.34
CA GLY A 202 -0.16 9.03 -13.13
C GLY A 202 -1.33 8.18 -13.59
N TYR A 203 -1.07 6.93 -13.98
CA TYR A 203 -2.10 5.96 -14.34
C TYR A 203 -3.05 5.72 -13.15
N GLU A 204 -2.53 5.47 -11.96
CA GLU A 204 -3.33 5.23 -10.77
C GLU A 204 -4.10 6.49 -10.33
N LEU A 205 -3.47 7.66 -10.33
CA LEU A 205 -4.15 8.92 -10.01
C LEU A 205 -5.35 9.18 -10.92
N VAL A 206 -5.26 8.77 -12.19
CA VAL A 206 -6.35 8.94 -13.17
C VAL A 206 -7.40 7.85 -13.06
N THR A 207 -7.02 6.58 -12.85
CA THR A 207 -7.94 5.43 -12.94
C THR A 207 -8.39 4.89 -11.59
N GLY A 208 -7.68 5.23 -10.49
CA GLY A 208 -7.89 4.62 -9.17
C GLY A 208 -7.32 3.20 -9.06
N SER A 209 -6.58 2.72 -10.06
CA SER A 209 -6.07 1.36 -10.11
C SER A 209 -4.58 1.36 -10.46
N VAL A 210 -3.81 0.51 -9.80
CA VAL A 210 -2.41 0.29 -10.14
C VAL A 210 -2.30 -0.38 -11.51
N PRO A 211 -1.38 0.02 -12.41
CA PRO A 211 -1.19 -0.66 -13.68
C PRO A 211 -0.85 -2.14 -13.49
N GLY A 212 -1.29 -2.98 -14.39
CA GLY A 212 -0.93 -4.39 -14.41
C GLY A 212 0.57 -4.60 -14.61
N LEU A 213 0.99 -5.87 -14.69
CA LEU A 213 2.38 -6.22 -14.96
C LEU A 213 2.89 -5.58 -16.26
N PRO A 214 4.19 -5.30 -16.38
CA PRO A 214 4.79 -4.78 -17.61
C PRO A 214 4.38 -5.59 -18.85
N GLY A 215 3.91 -4.89 -19.88
CA GLY A 215 3.36 -5.51 -21.10
C GLY A 215 1.92 -6.04 -21.01
N LYS A 216 1.30 -6.00 -19.82
CA LYS A 216 -0.12 -6.39 -19.58
C LYS A 216 -0.96 -5.25 -18.99
N VAL A 217 -0.53 -4.01 -19.20
CA VAL A 217 -1.24 -2.82 -18.71
C VAL A 217 -2.59 -2.69 -19.41
N VAL A 218 -3.68 -2.61 -18.65
CA VAL A 218 -5.01 -2.34 -19.20
C VAL A 218 -5.02 -0.91 -19.75
N PRO A 219 -5.51 -0.65 -20.98
CA PRO A 219 -5.62 0.72 -21.47
C PRO A 219 -6.45 1.58 -20.52
N PRO A 220 -5.94 2.76 -20.04
CA PRO A 220 -6.63 3.53 -19.00
C PRO A 220 -8.01 4.02 -19.45
N GLY A 221 -8.26 4.22 -20.75
CA GLY A 221 -9.58 4.54 -21.30
C GLY A 221 -10.64 3.43 -21.10
N ARG A 222 -10.25 2.18 -20.81
CA ARG A 222 -11.21 1.13 -20.43
C ARG A 222 -11.71 1.29 -19.00
N LEU A 223 -10.87 1.81 -18.10
CA LEU A 223 -11.22 2.05 -16.69
C LEU A 223 -11.86 3.42 -16.52
N ARG A 224 -11.49 4.37 -17.37
CA ARG A 224 -12.01 5.73 -17.38
C ARG A 224 -12.38 6.17 -18.81
N PRO A 225 -13.63 5.90 -19.25
CA PRO A 225 -14.05 6.14 -20.62
C PRO A 225 -14.04 7.61 -21.07
N ASP A 226 -14.09 8.58 -20.13
CA ASP A 226 -13.98 10.02 -20.38
C ASP A 226 -12.53 10.52 -20.52
N LEU A 227 -11.55 9.63 -20.41
CA LEU A 227 -10.14 9.97 -20.56
C LEU A 227 -9.80 10.22 -22.03
N GLY A 228 -9.23 11.38 -22.33
CA GLY A 228 -8.79 11.70 -23.68
C GLY A 228 -7.64 10.79 -24.15
N ASP A 229 -7.66 10.42 -25.44
CA ASP A 229 -6.66 9.52 -26.05
C ASP A 229 -5.23 10.03 -25.90
N ASP A 230 -5.02 11.34 -25.90
CA ASP A 230 -3.69 11.94 -25.73
C ASP A 230 -3.13 11.67 -24.35
N VAL A 231 -3.97 11.77 -23.31
CA VAL A 231 -3.60 11.44 -21.92
C VAL A 231 -3.28 9.95 -21.81
N ALA A 232 -4.14 9.09 -22.36
CA ALA A 232 -3.92 7.66 -22.37
C ALA A 232 -2.57 7.28 -23.04
N ARG A 233 -2.28 7.87 -24.21
CA ARG A 233 -1.01 7.64 -24.93
C ARG A 233 0.21 8.13 -24.13
N ALA A 234 0.11 9.30 -23.49
CA ALA A 234 1.23 9.84 -22.70
C ALA A 234 1.59 8.93 -21.52
N LEU A 235 0.57 8.43 -20.79
CA LEU A 235 0.75 7.51 -19.67
C LEU A 235 1.27 6.14 -20.13
N LEU A 236 0.68 5.55 -21.18
CA LEU A 236 1.11 4.26 -21.72
C LEU A 236 2.52 4.32 -22.29
N ARG A 237 2.94 5.44 -22.89
CA ARG A 237 4.33 5.62 -23.33
C ARG A 237 5.31 5.58 -22.15
N ALA A 238 4.97 6.15 -21.00
CA ALA A 238 5.81 6.03 -19.81
C ALA A 238 5.91 4.59 -19.30
N LEU A 239 4.84 3.80 -19.48
CA LEU A 239 4.71 2.40 -19.05
C LEU A 239 5.22 1.39 -20.09
N GLU A 240 5.88 1.82 -21.18
CA GLU A 240 6.49 0.89 -22.14
C GLU A 240 7.50 -0.02 -21.47
N PRO A 241 7.43 -1.36 -21.70
CA PRO A 241 8.39 -2.31 -21.14
C PRO A 241 9.82 -2.00 -21.61
N ASP A 242 9.97 -1.69 -22.88
CA ASP A 242 11.25 -1.25 -23.45
C ASP A 242 11.53 0.22 -23.05
N ARG A 243 12.54 0.42 -22.21
CA ARG A 243 12.95 1.75 -21.75
C ARG A 243 13.31 2.73 -22.86
N THR A 244 13.74 2.24 -24.05
CA THR A 244 14.08 3.12 -25.18
C THR A 244 12.87 3.75 -25.85
N ARG A 245 11.70 3.19 -25.63
CA ARG A 245 10.40 3.67 -26.14
C ARG A 245 9.70 4.62 -25.18
N ARG A 246 10.14 4.68 -23.91
CA ARG A 246 9.63 5.60 -22.91
C ARG A 246 9.97 7.05 -23.23
N TRP A 247 9.51 7.96 -22.41
CA TRP A 247 10.00 9.34 -22.38
C TRP A 247 11.49 9.32 -22.03
N PRO A 248 12.33 10.10 -22.74
CA PRO A 248 13.79 10.04 -22.56
C PRO A 248 14.22 10.55 -21.18
N ALA A 249 13.48 11.50 -20.59
CA ALA A 249 13.72 11.99 -19.24
C ALA A 249 12.42 12.42 -18.55
N ALA A 250 12.43 12.48 -17.23
CA ALA A 250 11.28 12.86 -16.41
C ALA A 250 10.79 14.30 -16.70
N ARG A 251 11.69 15.22 -17.08
CA ARG A 251 11.32 16.61 -17.43
C ARG A 251 10.48 16.69 -18.70
N GLU A 252 10.74 15.85 -19.71
CA GLU A 252 9.93 15.83 -20.93
C GLU A 252 8.54 15.22 -20.66
N PHE A 253 8.49 14.20 -19.82
CA PHE A 253 7.21 13.66 -19.37
C PHE A 253 6.41 14.72 -18.61
N ALA A 254 7.03 15.47 -17.69
CA ALA A 254 6.39 16.55 -16.96
C ALA A 254 5.82 17.64 -17.91
N ALA A 255 6.61 18.05 -18.91
CA ALA A 255 6.20 19.07 -19.87
C ALA A 255 4.97 18.63 -20.69
N GLU A 256 4.91 17.36 -21.10
CA GLU A 256 3.76 16.82 -21.81
C GLU A 256 2.52 16.75 -20.92
N LEU A 257 2.67 16.32 -19.65
CA LEU A 257 1.56 16.31 -18.69
C LEU A 257 1.00 17.73 -18.44
N ASP A 258 1.87 18.73 -18.30
CA ASP A 258 1.43 20.13 -18.17
C ASP A 258 0.64 20.59 -19.40
N ARG A 259 1.12 20.26 -20.60
CA ARG A 259 0.44 20.60 -21.87
C ARG A 259 -0.97 19.99 -21.91
N LEU A 260 -1.08 18.71 -21.52
CA LEU A 260 -2.35 17.99 -21.50
C LEU A 260 -3.29 18.52 -20.40
N ALA A 261 -2.76 18.88 -19.24
CA ALA A 261 -3.55 19.46 -18.14
C ALA A 261 -4.11 20.85 -18.49
N ALA A 262 -3.38 21.64 -19.30
CA ALA A 262 -3.82 22.95 -19.73
C ALA A 262 -5.01 22.91 -20.69
N GLY A 263 -5.18 21.80 -21.42
CA GLY A 263 -6.19 21.67 -22.48
C GLY A 263 -6.00 22.69 -23.62
N PRO A 264 -6.82 22.66 -24.65
CA PRO A 264 -6.75 23.65 -25.73
C PRO A 264 -7.24 25.02 -25.20
N GLY A 265 -6.37 25.82 -24.58
CA GLY A 265 -6.63 27.23 -24.30
C GLY A 265 -6.47 27.82 -22.91
N GLY A 266 -5.69 27.22 -21.97
CA GLY A 266 -5.57 27.81 -20.63
C GLY A 266 -4.21 27.71 -19.94
N PRO A 267 -3.77 28.73 -19.16
CA PRO A 267 -2.55 28.65 -18.35
C PRO A 267 -2.76 27.75 -17.12
N ALA A 268 -1.98 26.68 -17.03
CA ALA A 268 -2.07 25.60 -16.05
C ALA A 268 -1.89 25.99 -14.56
N ARG A 269 -1.33 27.17 -14.26
CA ARG A 269 -0.90 27.56 -12.91
C ARG A 269 -2.00 27.93 -11.91
N ARG A 270 -3.25 28.13 -12.32
CA ARG A 270 -4.34 28.60 -11.42
C ARG A 270 -5.26 27.52 -10.85
N ARG A 271 -5.04 26.22 -11.11
CA ARG A 271 -6.00 25.16 -10.72
C ARG A 271 -5.70 24.40 -9.43
N LEU A 272 -4.45 24.36 -8.98
CA LEU A 272 -4.11 23.73 -7.69
C LEU A 272 -4.77 24.42 -6.48
N ASP A 273 -5.04 25.73 -6.57
CA ASP A 273 -5.77 26.47 -5.52
C ASP A 273 -7.26 26.11 -5.41
N ARG A 274 -7.88 25.53 -6.48
CA ARG A 274 -9.30 25.17 -6.47
C ARG A 274 -9.58 23.82 -5.77
N VAL A 275 -8.60 22.96 -5.64
CA VAL A 275 -8.75 21.70 -4.86
C VAL A 275 -9.01 22.03 -3.39
N ARG A 276 -8.46 23.13 -2.89
CA ARG A 276 -8.65 23.63 -1.52
C ARG A 276 -10.10 24.06 -1.23
N GLY A 277 -10.80 24.64 -2.21
CA GLY A 277 -12.17 25.14 -2.05
C GLY A 277 -13.24 24.03 -2.07
N ARG A 278 -12.97 22.90 -2.74
CA ARG A 278 -13.94 21.81 -2.84
C ARG A 278 -13.87 20.84 -1.66
N LEU A 279 -12.68 20.57 -1.10
CA LEU A 279 -12.53 19.77 0.12
C LEU A 279 -13.13 20.47 1.35
N GLY A 280 -12.97 21.80 1.48
CA GLY A 280 -13.60 22.58 2.57
C GLY A 280 -15.12 22.71 2.43
N ALA A 281 -15.65 22.79 1.22
CA ALA A 281 -17.09 22.90 0.96
C ALA A 281 -17.82 21.54 1.07
N VAL A 282 -17.16 20.45 0.67
CA VAL A 282 -17.73 19.09 0.78
C VAL A 282 -17.77 18.63 2.23
N THR A 283 -16.74 18.93 3.03
CA THR A 283 -16.75 18.59 4.48
C THR A 283 -17.80 19.36 5.26
N LEU A 284 -18.07 20.63 4.93
CA LEU A 284 -19.13 21.40 5.58
C LEU A 284 -20.55 21.00 5.15
N THR A 285 -20.76 20.63 3.89
CA THR A 285 -22.06 20.15 3.41
C THR A 285 -22.37 18.73 3.86
N VAL A 286 -21.36 17.84 3.92
CA VAL A 286 -21.52 16.48 4.44
C VAL A 286 -21.76 16.51 5.96
N ALA A 287 -21.09 17.39 6.70
CA ALA A 287 -21.36 17.55 8.14
C ALA A 287 -22.78 18.11 8.42
N ALA A 288 -23.28 19.03 7.59
CA ALA A 288 -24.64 19.57 7.74
C ALA A 288 -25.72 18.55 7.33
N LEU A 289 -25.48 17.75 6.30
CA LEU A 289 -26.37 16.65 5.87
C LEU A 289 -26.31 15.45 6.83
N ALA A 290 -25.14 15.15 7.40
CA ALA A 290 -25.00 14.12 8.42
C ALA A 290 -25.73 14.49 9.72
N ALA A 291 -25.70 15.77 10.14
CA ALA A 291 -26.44 16.25 11.31
C ALA A 291 -27.98 16.21 11.11
N ALA A 292 -28.46 16.48 9.89
CA ALA A 292 -29.87 16.36 9.55
C ALA A 292 -30.36 14.90 9.41
N ALA A 293 -29.44 13.98 8.95
CA ALA A 293 -29.75 12.56 8.83
C ALA A 293 -29.75 11.83 10.18
N VAL A 294 -28.92 12.25 11.14
CA VAL A 294 -28.86 11.66 12.48
C VAL A 294 -30.15 11.94 13.27
N THR A 295 -30.80 13.09 13.09
CA THR A 295 -32.07 13.40 13.76
C THR A 295 -33.27 12.66 13.13
N ALA A 296 -33.20 12.28 11.84
CA ALA A 296 -34.25 11.47 11.21
C ALA A 296 -34.06 9.95 11.45
N ALA A 297 -32.80 9.49 11.59
CA ALA A 297 -32.46 8.07 11.80
C ALA A 297 -32.72 7.60 13.24
N THR A 298 -32.68 8.50 14.26
CA THR A 298 -32.95 8.13 15.65
C THR A 298 -34.42 7.82 15.94
N VAL A 299 -35.37 8.26 15.09
CA VAL A 299 -36.79 7.91 15.23
C VAL A 299 -37.14 6.60 14.51
N THR A 300 -36.35 6.17 13.51
CA THR A 300 -36.63 4.95 12.71
C THR A 300 -35.89 3.71 13.24
N VAL A 301 -34.77 3.87 13.96
CA VAL A 301 -33.96 2.76 14.50
C VAL A 301 -34.58 2.09 15.74
N VAL A 302 -35.53 2.76 16.43
CA VAL A 302 -36.20 2.18 17.61
C VAL A 302 -37.28 1.14 17.23
N LEU A 303 -37.62 0.98 15.93
CA LEU A 303 -38.71 0.08 15.51
C LEU A 303 -38.27 -1.15 14.71
N HIS A 304 -36.97 -1.39 14.43
CA HIS A 304 -36.51 -2.57 13.71
C HIS A 304 -35.24 -3.19 14.33
N HIS A 305 -35.36 -3.83 15.47
CA HIS A 305 -34.38 -4.77 15.98
C HIS A 305 -34.81 -6.20 15.67
N GLY A 306 -34.36 -6.68 14.50
CA GLY A 306 -34.32 -8.09 14.13
C GLY A 306 -33.04 -8.31 13.32
N GLY A 307 -31.96 -8.75 14.01
CA GLY A 307 -30.59 -8.70 13.50
C GLY A 307 -30.30 -9.75 12.44
N THR A 308 -29.64 -9.32 11.37
CA THR A 308 -28.63 -10.11 10.67
C THR A 308 -27.38 -9.27 10.60
N ALA A 309 -26.25 -9.77 11.15
CA ALA A 309 -24.97 -9.09 11.09
C ALA A 309 -24.67 -8.73 9.62
N ARG A 310 -24.46 -7.46 9.31
CA ARG A 310 -24.08 -7.00 7.98
C ARG A 310 -22.80 -7.73 7.57
N GLN A 311 -22.85 -8.47 6.48
CA GLN A 311 -21.68 -9.12 5.86
C GLN A 311 -21.28 -8.32 4.63
N ALA A 312 -19.97 -8.06 4.47
CA ALA A 312 -19.39 -7.47 3.27
C ALA A 312 -18.91 -8.59 2.34
N ARG A 313 -19.16 -8.46 1.03
CA ARG A 313 -18.59 -9.35 0.01
C ARG A 313 -17.29 -8.74 -0.51
N VAL A 314 -16.23 -9.52 -0.45
CA VAL A 314 -14.91 -9.15 -0.94
C VAL A 314 -14.50 -10.12 -2.04
N ALA A 315 -13.84 -9.62 -3.09
CA ALA A 315 -13.30 -10.43 -4.19
C ALA A 315 -11.89 -9.96 -4.53
N ASP A 316 -11.09 -10.87 -5.12
CA ASP A 316 -9.81 -10.51 -5.69
C ASP A 316 -9.99 -9.66 -6.98
N ALA A 317 -8.93 -9.00 -7.43
CA ALA A 317 -8.95 -8.08 -8.57
C ALA A 317 -9.48 -8.71 -9.87
N HIS A 318 -9.43 -10.04 -9.98
CA HIS A 318 -9.86 -10.78 -11.18
C HIS A 318 -11.21 -11.48 -11.01
N GLY A 319 -11.83 -11.37 -9.84
CA GLY A 319 -13.08 -12.06 -9.50
C GLY A 319 -12.96 -13.59 -9.42
N ARG A 320 -11.72 -14.13 -9.41
CA ARG A 320 -11.45 -15.58 -9.30
C ARG A 320 -11.74 -16.12 -7.90
N VAL A 321 -11.55 -15.30 -6.89
CA VAL A 321 -11.80 -15.64 -5.48
C VAL A 321 -12.72 -14.60 -4.88
N SER A 322 -13.80 -15.04 -4.24
CA SER A 322 -14.64 -14.11 -3.46
C SER A 322 -15.17 -14.76 -2.18
N VAL A 323 -15.34 -13.96 -1.13
CA VAL A 323 -15.77 -14.40 0.20
C VAL A 323 -16.62 -13.31 0.86
N ARG A 324 -17.53 -13.71 1.76
CA ARG A 324 -18.25 -12.78 2.63
C ARG A 324 -17.64 -12.78 4.02
N VAL A 325 -17.38 -11.60 4.55
CA VAL A 325 -16.78 -11.41 5.87
C VAL A 325 -17.69 -10.59 6.77
N PRO A 326 -17.58 -10.72 8.10
CA PRO A 326 -18.26 -9.83 9.03
C PRO A 326 -17.94 -8.35 8.77
N ALA A 327 -18.89 -7.46 9.02
CA ALA A 327 -18.65 -6.03 8.90
C ALA A 327 -17.52 -5.58 9.83
N GLY A 328 -16.60 -4.78 9.29
CA GLY A 328 -15.42 -4.30 10.00
C GLY A 328 -14.15 -5.09 9.69
N TRP A 329 -14.23 -6.31 9.12
CA TRP A 329 -13.07 -7.04 8.61
C TRP A 329 -12.65 -6.54 7.23
N ASP A 330 -13.56 -5.90 6.48
CA ASP A 330 -13.41 -5.42 5.11
C ASP A 330 -12.71 -4.05 4.99
N ARG A 331 -11.99 -3.62 6.04
CA ARG A 331 -11.32 -2.31 6.05
C ARG A 331 -10.14 -2.22 5.10
N GLN A 332 -9.40 -3.31 4.95
CA GLN A 332 -8.21 -3.38 4.10
C GLN A 332 -8.23 -4.68 3.32
N LEU A 333 -7.94 -4.60 2.02
CA LEU A 333 -7.89 -5.74 1.10
C LEU A 333 -6.52 -5.79 0.40
N ARG A 334 -5.96 -7.00 0.32
CA ARG A 334 -4.85 -7.33 -0.57
C ARG A 334 -5.27 -8.51 -1.43
N ASP A 335 -5.30 -8.33 -2.73
CA ASP A 335 -5.87 -9.23 -3.73
C ASP A 335 -4.88 -9.63 -4.84
N SER A 336 -3.60 -9.41 -4.60
CA SER A 336 -2.51 -9.65 -5.54
C SER A 336 -2.10 -11.12 -5.69
N GLY A 337 -2.90 -12.07 -5.20
CA GLY A 337 -2.54 -13.48 -5.17
C GLY A 337 -1.60 -13.83 -4.01
N TRP A 338 -1.12 -15.08 -3.99
CA TRP A 338 -0.24 -15.59 -2.95
C TRP A 338 0.84 -16.54 -3.50
N ASP A 339 1.87 -16.78 -2.69
CA ASP A 339 2.92 -17.77 -2.97
C ASP A 339 2.68 -19.01 -2.12
N PRO A 340 2.37 -20.18 -2.71
CA PRO A 340 2.10 -21.41 -1.99
C PRO A 340 3.26 -21.92 -1.13
N ARG A 341 4.50 -21.42 -1.36
CA ARG A 341 5.66 -21.70 -0.50
C ARG A 341 5.45 -21.26 0.94
N ALA A 342 4.59 -20.27 1.18
CA ALA A 342 4.22 -19.85 2.54
C ALA A 342 3.57 -20.99 3.34
N LEU A 343 2.93 -21.94 2.66
CA LEU A 343 2.36 -23.15 3.24
C LEU A 343 3.29 -24.38 3.06
N GLY A 344 4.50 -24.20 2.52
CA GLY A 344 5.44 -25.27 2.22
C GLY A 344 5.07 -26.11 0.99
N LEU A 345 4.28 -25.57 0.07
CA LEU A 345 3.95 -26.14 -1.24
C LEU A 345 4.98 -25.72 -2.29
N GLY A 346 4.80 -26.13 -3.54
CA GLY A 346 5.67 -25.76 -4.66
C GLY A 346 5.71 -24.25 -4.90
N ALA A 347 6.77 -23.77 -5.57
CA ALA A 347 6.89 -22.36 -5.96
C ALA A 347 5.85 -21.99 -7.01
N GLY A 348 5.20 -20.83 -6.83
CA GLY A 348 4.21 -20.34 -7.78
C GLY A 348 3.66 -18.98 -7.35
N HIS A 349 2.84 -18.41 -8.20
CA HIS A 349 2.00 -17.27 -7.87
C HIS A 349 0.58 -17.64 -8.25
N GLU A 350 -0.23 -17.92 -7.25
CA GLU A 350 -1.57 -18.45 -7.40
C GLU A 350 -2.62 -17.43 -6.94
N PRO A 351 -3.89 -17.54 -7.37
CA PRO A 351 -4.94 -16.64 -6.96
C PRO A 351 -5.15 -16.65 -5.45
N GLY A 352 -5.39 -15.47 -4.88
CA GLY A 352 -5.66 -15.37 -3.45
C GLY A 352 -5.91 -13.93 -3.03
N LEU A 353 -6.52 -13.78 -1.88
CA LEU A 353 -6.78 -12.51 -1.24
C LEU A 353 -6.57 -12.60 0.27
N VAL A 354 -6.27 -11.49 0.88
CA VAL A 354 -6.38 -11.30 2.33
C VAL A 354 -7.19 -10.03 2.60
N VAL A 355 -8.15 -10.12 3.49
CA VAL A 355 -8.97 -9.00 3.95
C VAL A 355 -8.98 -8.98 5.46
N ALA A 356 -8.68 -7.83 6.05
CA ALA A 356 -8.60 -7.67 7.50
C ALA A 356 -8.92 -6.22 7.92
N ASP A 357 -9.19 -6.06 9.20
CA ASP A 357 -9.29 -4.73 9.82
C ASP A 357 -7.92 -4.04 9.91
N ASP A 358 -6.82 -4.81 9.96
CA ASP A 358 -5.44 -4.33 9.93
C ASP A 358 -4.51 -5.31 9.19
N LEU A 359 -4.23 -5.04 7.91
CA LEU A 359 -3.32 -5.86 7.09
C LEU A 359 -1.84 -5.65 7.42
N ALA A 360 -1.47 -4.55 8.05
CA ALA A 360 -0.08 -4.29 8.40
C ALA A 360 0.41 -5.30 9.46
N HIS A 361 -0.48 -5.67 10.39
CA HIS A 361 -0.20 -6.61 11.47
C HIS A 361 -0.71 -8.04 11.18
N TRP A 362 -1.24 -8.30 9.99
CA TRP A 362 -1.69 -9.65 9.61
C TRP A 362 -0.64 -10.76 9.81
N PRO A 363 0.67 -10.53 9.52
CA PRO A 363 1.71 -11.54 9.73
C PRO A 363 2.09 -11.77 11.20
N GLU A 364 1.73 -10.86 12.09
CA GLU A 364 2.11 -10.88 13.51
C GLU A 364 1.05 -11.59 14.32
N LEU A 365 1.36 -12.81 14.80
CA LEU A 365 0.37 -13.64 15.53
C LEU A 365 0.14 -13.20 16.99
N ASP A 366 0.89 -12.24 17.48
CA ASP A 366 0.77 -11.62 18.80
C ASP A 366 -0.01 -10.29 18.80
N THR A 367 -0.39 -9.82 17.62
CA THR A 367 -1.18 -8.59 17.44
C THR A 367 -2.63 -8.92 17.09
N PRO A 368 -3.63 -8.32 17.79
CA PRO A 368 -5.04 -8.64 17.57
C PRO A 368 -5.51 -8.11 16.22
N VAL A 369 -5.88 -9.00 15.31
CA VAL A 369 -6.38 -8.70 13.97
C VAL A 369 -7.60 -9.58 13.66
N ASP A 370 -8.64 -8.98 13.10
CA ASP A 370 -9.79 -9.69 12.56
C ASP A 370 -9.71 -9.74 11.04
N GLY A 371 -9.77 -10.94 10.45
CA GLY A 371 -9.68 -11.06 9.00
C GLY A 371 -9.66 -12.49 8.49
N VAL A 372 -9.56 -12.60 7.15
CA VAL A 372 -9.42 -13.87 6.44
C VAL A 372 -8.41 -13.75 5.31
N PHE A 373 -7.58 -14.77 5.18
CA PHE A 373 -6.78 -15.05 4.01
C PHE A 373 -7.39 -16.22 3.26
N VAL A 374 -7.43 -16.14 1.93
CA VAL A 374 -7.86 -17.21 1.03
C VAL A 374 -6.81 -17.36 -0.07
N GLY A 375 -6.26 -18.55 -0.25
CA GLY A 375 -5.31 -18.88 -1.31
C GLY A 375 -5.78 -20.11 -2.09
N VAL A 376 -5.85 -20.04 -3.42
CA VAL A 376 -6.14 -21.19 -4.28
C VAL A 376 -4.85 -21.96 -4.47
N GLY A 377 -4.87 -23.28 -4.28
CA GLY A 377 -3.75 -24.18 -4.50
C GLY A 377 -3.97 -24.98 -5.79
N GLU A 378 -3.26 -24.59 -6.86
CA GLU A 378 -3.31 -25.32 -8.13
C GLU A 378 -2.38 -26.57 -8.12
N HIS A 379 -1.38 -26.57 -7.21
CA HIS A 379 -0.37 -27.62 -7.13
C HIS A 379 -0.08 -28.03 -5.68
N GLY A 380 0.05 -29.35 -5.46
CA GLY A 380 0.41 -29.91 -4.14
C GLY A 380 -0.80 -30.32 -3.29
N ASP A 381 -0.53 -30.76 -2.06
CA ASP A 381 -1.55 -31.24 -1.09
C ASP A 381 -1.72 -30.24 0.05
N VAL A 382 -2.67 -29.33 -0.12
CA VAL A 382 -3.03 -28.31 0.87
C VAL A 382 -3.50 -28.97 2.17
N THR A 383 -4.23 -30.09 2.07
CA THR A 383 -4.75 -30.79 3.25
C THR A 383 -3.64 -31.37 4.13
N ALA A 384 -2.62 -31.99 3.50
CA ALA A 384 -1.46 -32.49 4.24
C ALA A 384 -0.70 -31.36 4.95
N ARG A 385 -0.58 -30.19 4.31
CA ARG A 385 0.09 -29.02 4.90
C ARG A 385 -0.69 -28.44 6.07
N VAL A 386 -2.00 -28.23 5.93
CA VAL A 386 -2.86 -27.75 7.03
C VAL A 386 -2.84 -28.71 8.22
N LYS A 387 -2.79 -30.02 7.98
CA LYS A 387 -2.62 -31.02 9.05
C LYS A 387 -1.31 -30.88 9.84
N ALA A 388 -0.25 -30.39 9.18
CA ALA A 388 1.07 -30.24 9.80
C ALA A 388 1.26 -28.87 10.49
N LEU A 389 0.36 -27.90 10.28
CA LEU A 389 0.48 -26.57 10.88
C LEU A 389 0.39 -26.65 12.42
N THR A 390 1.20 -25.80 13.06
CA THR A 390 1.17 -25.55 14.51
C THR A 390 1.32 -24.07 14.75
N HIS A 391 0.64 -23.56 15.78
CA HIS A 391 0.75 -22.15 16.19
C HIS A 391 1.36 -22.09 17.59
N PRO A 392 2.69 -21.81 17.71
CA PRO A 392 3.34 -21.64 19.01
C PRO A 392 2.68 -20.50 19.80
N GLY A 393 2.34 -20.76 21.06
CA GLY A 393 1.65 -19.79 21.91
C GLY A 393 0.12 -19.83 21.88
N CYS A 394 -0.49 -20.60 20.97
CA CYS A 394 -1.94 -20.85 20.96
C CYS A 394 -2.25 -22.27 21.49
N HIS A 395 -3.41 -22.44 22.08
CA HIS A 395 -3.93 -23.75 22.45
C HIS A 395 -4.68 -24.40 21.28
N TYR A 396 -4.25 -25.59 20.86
CA TYR A 396 -5.00 -26.36 19.88
C TYR A 396 -6.38 -26.74 20.44
N SER A 397 -7.45 -26.33 19.78
CA SER A 397 -8.84 -26.50 20.26
C SER A 397 -9.55 -27.65 19.60
N SER A 398 -9.50 -27.77 18.27
CA SER A 398 -10.29 -28.79 17.55
C SER A 398 -9.79 -29.07 16.14
N SER A 399 -10.20 -30.23 15.62
CA SER A 399 -10.17 -30.58 14.20
C SER A 399 -11.50 -31.19 13.81
N ARG A 400 -12.09 -30.71 12.73
CA ARG A 400 -13.36 -31.22 12.22
C ARG A 400 -13.39 -31.27 10.69
N ALA A 401 -14.24 -32.11 10.14
CA ALA A 401 -14.59 -32.05 8.73
C ALA A 401 -15.52 -30.88 8.48
N PHE A 402 -15.36 -30.28 7.29
CA PHE A 402 -16.30 -29.30 6.74
C PHE A 402 -16.90 -29.87 5.46
N THR A 403 -18.18 -29.68 5.24
CA THR A 403 -18.86 -30.11 4.03
C THR A 403 -20.07 -29.20 3.77
N ASP A 404 -20.15 -28.67 2.55
CA ASP A 404 -21.35 -28.02 2.03
C ASP A 404 -21.60 -28.44 0.56
N ALA A 405 -22.38 -27.67 -0.19
CA ALA A 405 -22.70 -27.97 -1.59
C ALA A 405 -21.49 -27.87 -2.53
N ASP A 406 -20.59 -26.94 -2.24
CA ASP A 406 -19.49 -26.55 -3.13
C ASP A 406 -18.13 -27.08 -2.65
N TRP A 407 -17.98 -27.32 -1.33
CA TRP A 407 -16.71 -27.58 -0.68
C TRP A 407 -16.77 -28.73 0.34
N HIS A 408 -15.71 -29.52 0.39
CA HIS A 408 -15.46 -30.45 1.50
C HIS A 408 -13.99 -30.33 1.93
N GLY A 409 -13.70 -30.59 3.19
CA GLY A 409 -12.34 -30.50 3.67
C GLY A 409 -12.16 -30.56 5.17
N LEU A 410 -11.05 -30.02 5.64
CA LEU A 410 -10.58 -30.06 7.03
C LEU A 410 -10.55 -28.63 7.58
N VAL A 411 -11.05 -28.46 8.78
CA VAL A 411 -10.94 -27.24 9.58
C VAL A 411 -10.23 -27.57 10.88
N ARG A 412 -9.19 -26.79 11.23
CA ARG A 412 -8.46 -26.88 12.50
C ARG A 412 -8.50 -25.54 13.20
N ALA A 413 -8.69 -25.51 14.49
CA ALA A 413 -8.82 -24.31 15.29
C ALA A 413 -7.86 -24.29 16.47
N TRP A 414 -7.37 -23.11 16.78
CA TRP A 414 -6.57 -22.76 17.96
C TRP A 414 -7.21 -21.57 18.65
N SER A 415 -7.13 -21.55 19.98
CA SER A 415 -7.66 -20.46 20.83
C SER A 415 -6.64 -20.03 21.86
N GLY A 416 -6.93 -18.93 22.57
CA GLY A 416 -6.04 -18.41 23.59
C GLY A 416 -4.66 -18.06 23.04
N CYS A 417 -4.61 -17.49 21.85
CA CYS A 417 -3.38 -16.99 21.23
C CYS A 417 -2.82 -15.78 22.00
N PRO A 418 -1.55 -15.41 21.83
CA PRO A 418 -0.94 -14.28 22.54
C PRO A 418 -1.66 -12.96 22.37
N ASP A 419 -2.36 -12.77 21.25
CA ASP A 419 -3.22 -11.62 20.95
C ASP A 419 -4.60 -11.67 21.63
N GLY A 420 -4.90 -12.73 22.38
CA GLY A 420 -6.20 -12.97 23.01
C GLY A 420 -7.28 -13.49 22.06
N GLY A 421 -6.93 -13.78 20.80
CA GLY A 421 -7.84 -14.24 19.75
C GLY A 421 -7.78 -15.74 19.48
N SER A 422 -8.33 -16.11 18.33
CA SER A 422 -8.33 -17.46 17.77
C SER A 422 -7.85 -17.47 16.32
N ILE A 423 -7.25 -18.60 15.93
CA ILE A 423 -6.81 -18.87 14.56
C ILE A 423 -7.52 -20.12 14.07
N THR A 424 -8.08 -20.05 12.86
CA THR A 424 -8.65 -21.21 12.17
C THR A 424 -7.96 -21.42 10.84
N GLU A 425 -7.50 -22.64 10.61
CA GLU A 425 -6.83 -23.07 9.39
C GLU A 425 -7.69 -24.11 8.67
N SER A 426 -7.96 -23.89 7.39
CA SER A 426 -8.83 -24.78 6.62
C SER A 426 -8.19 -25.16 5.29
N ALA A 427 -8.32 -26.43 4.94
CA ALA A 427 -8.04 -26.95 3.63
C ALA A 427 -9.33 -27.46 3.00
N LEU A 428 -9.77 -26.84 1.94
CA LEU A 428 -11.00 -27.15 1.24
C LEU A 428 -10.69 -27.67 -0.16
N VAL A 429 -11.47 -28.63 -0.61
CA VAL A 429 -11.44 -29.20 -1.96
C VAL A 429 -12.83 -29.02 -2.56
N SER A 430 -12.89 -28.54 -3.80
CA SER A 430 -14.15 -28.39 -4.50
C SER A 430 -14.81 -29.76 -4.75
N ALA A 431 -16.13 -29.81 -4.71
CA ALA A 431 -16.91 -31.03 -4.96
C ALA A 431 -16.84 -31.53 -6.43
N GLY A 432 -16.11 -30.83 -7.32
CA GLY A 432 -16.06 -31.07 -8.77
C GLY A 432 -15.23 -32.25 -9.28
N GLY A 433 -14.62 -33.09 -8.43
CA GLY A 433 -13.90 -34.32 -8.85
C GLY A 433 -12.39 -34.18 -9.00
N ALA A 434 -11.75 -35.13 -9.68
CA ALA A 434 -10.29 -35.17 -9.84
C ALA A 434 -9.74 -33.94 -10.60
N GLY A 435 -8.79 -33.21 -10.01
CA GLY A 435 -8.26 -31.95 -10.53
C GLY A 435 -9.01 -30.71 -10.08
N ALA A 436 -9.96 -30.85 -9.17
CA ALA A 436 -10.69 -29.72 -8.57
C ALA A 436 -9.73 -28.81 -7.77
N PRO A 437 -9.93 -27.49 -7.78
CA PRO A 437 -9.09 -26.55 -7.03
C PRO A 437 -9.13 -26.86 -5.53
N GLN A 438 -7.97 -26.79 -4.91
CA GLN A 438 -7.83 -26.80 -3.46
C GLN A 438 -7.72 -25.36 -2.96
N VAL A 439 -8.26 -25.10 -1.78
CA VAL A 439 -8.20 -23.76 -1.20
C VAL A 439 -7.71 -23.83 0.22
N TYR A 440 -6.72 -23.03 0.52
CA TYR A 440 -6.26 -22.76 1.87
C TYR A 440 -6.96 -21.50 2.41
N VAL A 441 -7.54 -21.60 3.60
CA VAL A 441 -8.18 -20.47 4.27
C VAL A 441 -7.64 -20.35 5.69
N GLN A 442 -7.13 -19.16 6.04
CA GLN A 442 -6.77 -18.81 7.41
C GLN A 442 -7.70 -17.71 7.90
N LEU A 443 -8.33 -17.91 9.04
CA LEU A 443 -9.09 -16.88 9.74
C LEU A 443 -8.37 -16.50 11.03
N ARG A 444 -8.36 -15.21 11.32
CA ARG A 444 -7.99 -14.66 12.63
C ARG A 444 -9.17 -13.86 13.16
N GLN A 445 -9.53 -14.06 14.40
CA GLN A 445 -10.70 -13.39 14.98
C GLN A 445 -10.54 -13.16 16.49
N ARG A 446 -11.01 -12.01 16.96
CA ARG A 446 -11.05 -11.60 18.35
C ARG A 446 -12.42 -11.92 18.95
N GLY A 447 -12.45 -12.10 20.27
CA GLY A 447 -13.69 -12.35 21.02
C GLY A 447 -14.29 -13.75 20.81
N ASP A 448 -15.52 -13.93 21.29
CA ASP A 448 -16.19 -15.24 21.39
C ASP A 448 -17.00 -15.61 20.12
N GLY A 449 -17.02 -14.75 19.12
CA GLY A 449 -17.77 -14.98 17.86
C GLY A 449 -17.01 -15.91 16.92
N ASP A 450 -17.63 -16.99 16.46
CA ASP A 450 -17.06 -17.87 15.42
C ASP A 450 -17.68 -17.57 14.06
N ALA A 451 -16.96 -16.84 13.20
CA ALA A 451 -17.36 -16.52 11.84
C ALA A 451 -16.98 -17.61 10.82
N THR A 452 -16.24 -18.63 11.22
CA THR A 452 -15.60 -19.62 10.34
C THR A 452 -16.57 -20.22 9.33
N ASP A 453 -17.64 -20.85 9.79
CA ASP A 453 -18.58 -21.52 8.88
C ASP A 453 -19.30 -20.56 7.93
N GLY A 454 -19.62 -19.36 8.39
CA GLY A 454 -20.21 -18.31 7.56
C GLY A 454 -19.30 -17.86 6.44
N VAL A 455 -18.02 -17.67 6.74
CA VAL A 455 -16.98 -17.31 5.77
C VAL A 455 -16.76 -18.46 4.78
N LEU A 456 -16.52 -19.69 5.25
CA LEU A 456 -16.24 -20.84 4.39
C LEU A 456 -17.38 -21.15 3.41
N ARG A 457 -18.66 -21.11 3.86
CA ARG A 457 -19.83 -21.33 2.99
C ARG A 457 -20.01 -20.21 1.93
N SER A 458 -19.48 -19.04 2.17
CA SER A 458 -19.58 -17.90 1.25
C SER A 458 -18.51 -17.91 0.17
N LEU A 459 -17.47 -18.76 0.31
CA LEU A 459 -16.34 -18.87 -0.59
C LEU A 459 -16.77 -19.28 -2.01
N ARG A 460 -16.28 -18.55 -3.01
CA ARG A 460 -16.45 -18.89 -4.42
C ARG A 460 -15.10 -18.76 -5.11
N VAL A 461 -14.79 -19.77 -5.92
CA VAL A 461 -13.61 -19.80 -6.81
C VAL A 461 -14.12 -20.10 -8.22
N SER A 462 -13.70 -19.29 -9.20
CA SER A 462 -14.13 -19.38 -10.59
C SER A 462 -12.93 -19.59 -11.53
#